data_a11ae98a3a6e9b2aeef20ecaec88f7c4
#
_entry.id   a11ae98a3a6e9b2aeef20ecaec88f7c4
#
_cell.length_a   1.000
_cell.length_b   1.000
_cell.length_c   1.000
_cell.angle_alpha   90.00
_cell.angle_beta   90.00
_cell.angle_gamma   90.00
#
_symmetry.space_group_name_H-M   'P 1'
#
loop_
_entity.id
_entity.type
_entity.pdbx_description
1 polymer ?
#
loop_
_entity_poly.entity_id
_entity_poly.type
_entity_poly.pdbx_seq_one_letter_code
_entity_poly.pdbx_strand_id
1 'polypeptide(L)'
;EKNMRILLIVTLMLSFTAYAQEESSREFADGVIELTTVKVKTNFLQDYLDGIEKTWVAAAKIQKEMGIISDYNVYIGNDGSTVYLTTAYPSWANKAPWSEEQTAEFQEKFRKTISQEDNVELSQSYEDIREIVSVELIGRLVFK
;
A
#
# COMPACT_ATOMS: atom_id res chain seq x y z
N GLU A 1 -53.97 -38.26 10.79
CA GLU A 1 -52.65 -38.57 10.21
C GLU A 1 -52.13 -37.42 9.32
N LYS A 2 -52.98 -36.75 8.53
CA LYS A 2 -52.58 -35.66 7.64
C LYS A 2 -52.09 -34.40 8.39
N ASN A 3 -52.72 -34.11 9.54
CA ASN A 3 -52.40 -32.91 10.35
C ASN A 3 -51.09 -33.10 11.16
N MET A 4 -50.76 -34.34 11.51
CA MET A 4 -49.55 -34.65 12.25
C MET A 4 -48.28 -34.56 11.34
N ARG A 5 -48.40 -34.83 10.04
CA ARG A 5 -47.30 -34.68 9.08
C ARG A 5 -46.96 -33.22 8.76
N ILE A 6 -47.97 -32.34 8.76
CA ILE A 6 -47.80 -30.89 8.55
C ILE A 6 -47.10 -30.24 9.76
N LEU A 7 -47.44 -30.69 10.99
CA LEU A 7 -46.81 -30.22 12.21
C LEU A 7 -45.32 -30.53 12.27
N LEU A 8 -44.92 -31.73 11.77
CA LEU A 8 -43.51 -32.17 11.77
C LEU A 8 -42.64 -31.37 10.77
N ILE A 9 -43.22 -30.95 9.64
CA ILE A 9 -42.53 -30.15 8.62
C ILE A 9 -42.33 -28.72 9.10
N VAL A 10 -43.27 -28.13 9.81
CA VAL A 10 -43.16 -26.77 10.36
C VAL A 10 -42.11 -26.73 11.48
N THR A 11 -41.99 -27.79 12.29
CA THR A 11 -41.00 -27.85 13.37
C THR A 11 -39.56 -28.00 12.82
N LEU A 12 -39.40 -28.62 11.63
CA LEU A 12 -38.11 -28.83 11.00
C LEU A 12 -37.60 -27.54 10.30
N MET A 13 -38.49 -26.61 9.90
CA MET A 13 -38.09 -25.33 9.28
C MET A 13 -37.70 -24.26 10.29
N LEU A 14 -37.98 -24.42 11.57
CA LEU A 14 -37.64 -23.46 12.62
C LEU A 14 -36.26 -23.69 13.25
N SER A 15 -35.57 -24.76 12.87
CA SER A 15 -34.23 -25.09 13.40
C SER A 15 -33.05 -24.52 12.59
N PHE A 16 -33.32 -23.71 11.54
CA PHE A 16 -32.26 -23.17 10.67
C PHE A 16 -31.91 -21.70 10.93
N THR A 17 -32.36 -21.10 12.03
CA THR A 17 -32.08 -19.70 12.32
C THR A 17 -31.39 -19.52 13.65
N ALA A 18 -30.17 -19.91 13.79
CA ALA A 18 -29.25 -19.34 14.78
C ALA A 18 -27.80 -19.83 14.54
N TYR A 19 -27.27 -19.72 13.34
CA TYR A 19 -25.85 -19.43 13.27
C TYR A 19 -25.74 -17.91 13.49
N ALA A 20 -25.68 -17.53 14.76
CA ALA A 20 -25.15 -16.24 15.13
C ALA A 20 -23.75 -16.15 14.49
N GLN A 21 -23.62 -15.33 13.49
CA GLN A 21 -22.33 -14.96 12.96
C GLN A 21 -21.62 -14.30 14.14
N GLU A 22 -20.68 -15.01 14.78
CA GLU A 22 -19.83 -14.39 15.79
C GLU A 22 -19.23 -13.16 15.13
N GLU A 23 -19.63 -11.98 15.59
CA GLU A 23 -18.99 -10.73 15.16
C GLU A 23 -17.50 -10.89 15.45
N SER A 24 -16.71 -10.91 14.40
CA SER A 24 -15.27 -10.99 14.55
C SER A 24 -14.80 -9.86 15.48
N SER A 25 -14.11 -10.21 16.55
CA SER A 25 -13.49 -9.25 17.48
C SER A 25 -12.40 -8.40 16.82
N ARG A 26 -12.18 -8.58 15.53
CA ARG A 26 -11.11 -7.95 14.75
C ARG A 26 -11.62 -7.62 13.37
N GLU A 27 -11.15 -6.50 12.84
CA GLU A 27 -11.37 -6.08 11.45
C GLU A 27 -10.13 -5.39 10.90
N PHE A 28 -9.95 -5.45 9.58
CA PHE A 28 -8.97 -4.60 8.93
C PHE A 28 -9.52 -3.17 8.85
N ALA A 29 -8.72 -2.20 9.28
CA ALA A 29 -9.02 -0.80 9.02
C ALA A 29 -9.01 -0.54 7.51
N ASP A 30 -9.73 0.49 7.09
CA ASP A 30 -9.62 1.00 5.73
C ASP A 30 -8.17 1.42 5.45
N GLY A 31 -7.80 1.30 4.18
CA GLY A 31 -6.47 1.63 3.74
C GLY A 31 -5.49 0.46 3.77
N VAL A 32 -4.39 0.66 3.08
CA VAL A 32 -3.29 -0.28 2.99
C VAL A 32 -1.98 0.49 2.91
N ILE A 33 -0.93 -0.06 3.51
CA ILE A 33 0.41 0.50 3.42
C ILE A 33 1.26 -0.41 2.54
N GLU A 34 1.89 0.17 1.54
CA GLU A 34 3.00 -0.47 0.84
C GLU A 34 4.28 -0.14 1.59
N LEU A 35 4.97 -1.18 2.02
CA LEU A 35 6.26 -1.10 2.70
C LEU A 35 7.33 -1.67 1.79
N THR A 36 8.28 -0.83 1.38
CA THR A 36 9.47 -1.26 0.65
C THR A 36 10.67 -1.21 1.59
N THR A 37 11.35 -2.34 1.73
CA THR A 37 12.59 -2.45 2.48
C THR A 37 13.77 -2.43 1.51
N VAL A 38 14.67 -1.49 1.70
CA VAL A 38 15.85 -1.29 0.87
C VAL A 38 17.11 -1.41 1.71
N LYS A 39 18.07 -2.19 1.24
CA LYS A 39 19.41 -2.25 1.81
C LYS A 39 20.35 -1.42 0.97
N VAL A 40 20.97 -0.42 1.57
CA VAL A 40 21.94 0.46 0.91
C VAL A 40 23.36 0.02 1.28
N LYS A 41 24.26 0.00 0.32
CA LYS A 41 25.68 -0.32 0.57
C LYS A 41 26.32 0.69 1.52
N THR A 42 27.26 0.22 2.31
CA THR A 42 28.02 1.06 3.25
C THR A 42 28.63 2.27 2.53
N ASN A 43 28.52 3.44 3.15
CA ASN A 43 28.96 4.76 2.66
C ASN A 43 28.11 5.39 1.54
N PHE A 44 27.08 4.72 1.02
CA PHE A 44 26.21 5.28 -0.03
C PHE A 44 24.84 5.73 0.48
N LEU A 45 24.60 5.70 1.81
CA LEU A 45 23.30 6.07 2.36
C LEU A 45 22.91 7.50 1.99
N GLN A 46 23.84 8.46 2.11
CA GLN A 46 23.55 9.85 1.79
C GLN A 46 23.25 10.05 0.31
N ASP A 47 24.07 9.45 -0.58
CA ASP A 47 23.87 9.52 -2.03
C ASP A 47 22.49 8.92 -2.42
N TYR A 48 22.12 7.81 -1.76
CA TYR A 48 20.81 7.20 -1.97
C TYR A 48 19.67 8.11 -1.50
N LEU A 49 19.78 8.73 -0.33
CA LEU A 49 18.75 9.63 0.21
C LEU A 49 18.60 10.88 -0.65
N ASP A 50 19.70 11.49 -1.07
CA ASP A 50 19.69 12.68 -1.95
C ASP A 50 19.06 12.34 -3.32
N GLY A 51 19.27 11.13 -3.79
CA GLY A 51 18.66 10.65 -5.03
C GLY A 51 17.16 10.40 -4.90
N ILE A 52 16.71 9.67 -3.87
CA ILE A 52 15.27 9.38 -3.70
C ILE A 52 14.47 10.65 -3.39
N GLU A 53 15.07 11.68 -2.82
CA GLU A 53 14.40 12.97 -2.63
C GLU A 53 13.93 13.55 -3.97
N LYS A 54 14.74 13.44 -5.00
CA LYS A 54 14.46 13.96 -6.35
C LYS A 54 13.54 13.04 -7.15
N THR A 55 13.47 11.77 -6.81
CA THR A 55 12.72 10.76 -7.57
C THR A 55 11.50 10.26 -6.78
N TRP A 56 11.66 9.33 -5.86
CA TRP A 56 10.56 8.68 -5.14
C TRP A 56 9.75 9.65 -4.27
N VAL A 57 10.42 10.54 -3.52
CA VAL A 57 9.75 11.53 -2.65
C VAL A 57 9.00 12.55 -3.51
N ALA A 58 9.60 13.03 -4.60
CA ALA A 58 8.94 13.95 -5.53
C ALA A 58 7.68 13.29 -6.16
N ALA A 59 7.79 12.04 -6.58
CA ALA A 59 6.65 11.27 -7.09
C ALA A 59 5.56 11.08 -6.03
N ALA A 60 5.93 10.74 -4.79
CA ALA A 60 4.99 10.55 -3.69
C ALA A 60 4.24 11.85 -3.33
N LYS A 61 4.92 13.00 -3.35
CA LYS A 61 4.27 14.31 -3.17
C LYS A 61 3.17 14.54 -4.19
N ILE A 62 3.46 14.30 -5.46
CA ILE A 62 2.50 14.46 -6.56
C ILE A 62 1.32 13.50 -6.39
N GLN A 63 1.57 12.22 -6.09
CA GLN A 63 0.52 11.24 -5.85
C GLN A 63 -0.39 11.64 -4.68
N LYS A 64 0.17 12.23 -3.62
CA LYS A 64 -0.59 12.74 -2.48
C LYS A 64 -1.45 13.94 -2.88
N GLU A 65 -0.93 14.88 -3.68
CA GLU A 65 -1.69 16.01 -4.23
C GLU A 65 -2.83 15.54 -5.14
N MET A 66 -2.63 14.46 -5.89
CA MET A 66 -3.66 13.85 -6.74
C MET A 66 -4.66 13.00 -5.96
N GLY A 67 -4.49 12.82 -4.64
CA GLY A 67 -5.38 12.00 -3.81
C GLY A 67 -5.25 10.48 -4.04
N ILE A 68 -4.21 10.04 -4.72
CA ILE A 68 -3.94 8.61 -4.97
C ILE A 68 -3.45 7.95 -3.68
N ILE A 69 -2.58 8.62 -2.95
CA ILE A 69 -2.08 8.19 -1.65
C ILE A 69 -2.48 9.20 -0.57
N SER A 70 -2.61 8.74 0.67
CA SER A 70 -2.91 9.60 1.83
C SER A 70 -1.64 10.09 2.51
N ASP A 71 -0.58 9.27 2.51
CA ASP A 71 0.68 9.62 3.14
C ASP A 71 1.85 8.80 2.60
N TYR A 72 3.07 9.29 2.87
CA TYR A 72 4.32 8.57 2.57
C TYR A 72 5.39 8.94 3.60
N ASN A 73 6.31 8.02 3.87
CA ASN A 73 7.39 8.27 4.81
C ASN A 73 8.66 7.52 4.40
N VAL A 74 9.80 8.04 4.86
CA VAL A 74 11.11 7.41 4.75
C VAL A 74 11.64 7.20 6.17
N TYR A 75 12.00 5.97 6.50
CA TYR A 75 12.62 5.64 7.77
C TYR A 75 14.00 5.01 7.55
N ILE A 76 14.90 5.22 8.48
CA ILE A 76 16.24 4.62 8.47
C ILE A 76 16.33 3.65 9.65
N GLY A 77 16.75 2.42 9.36
CA GLY A 77 17.00 1.41 10.37
C GLY A 77 18.19 1.79 11.28
N ASN A 78 18.21 1.25 12.48
CA ASN A 78 19.28 1.49 13.45
C ASN A 78 20.63 0.92 13.02
N ASP A 79 20.68 0.11 11.98
CA ASP A 79 21.91 -0.40 11.35
C ASP A 79 22.59 0.63 10.41
N GLY A 80 21.94 1.79 10.19
CA GLY A 80 22.46 2.86 9.36
C GLY A 80 22.55 2.54 7.87
N SER A 81 21.93 1.46 7.42
CA SER A 81 21.98 1.02 6.01
C SER A 81 20.66 0.48 5.47
N THR A 82 19.69 0.18 6.34
CA THR A 82 18.34 -0.20 5.92
C THR A 82 17.45 1.02 5.83
N VAL A 83 16.80 1.21 4.70
CA VAL A 83 15.82 2.28 4.46
C VAL A 83 14.45 1.63 4.24
N TYR A 84 13.44 2.14 4.93
CA TYR A 84 12.06 1.74 4.76
C TYR A 84 11.29 2.87 4.11
N LEU A 85 10.69 2.59 2.96
CA LEU A 85 9.81 3.52 2.25
C LEU A 85 8.38 3.04 2.47
N THR A 86 7.50 3.92 2.95
CA THR A 86 6.10 3.58 3.12
C THR A 86 5.21 4.49 2.29
N THR A 87 4.22 3.90 1.64
CA THR A 87 3.16 4.62 0.93
C THR A 87 1.82 4.16 1.46
N ALA A 88 1.04 5.08 2.03
CA ALA A 88 -0.29 4.79 2.56
C ALA A 88 -1.36 5.11 1.52
N TYR A 89 -2.20 4.14 1.20
CA TYR A 89 -3.36 4.28 0.31
C TYR A 89 -4.64 4.36 1.15
N PRO A 90 -5.58 5.26 0.82
CA PRO A 90 -6.85 5.41 1.55
C PRO A 90 -7.68 4.12 1.55
N SER A 91 -7.59 3.33 0.49
CA SER A 91 -8.26 2.04 0.35
C SER A 91 -7.51 1.12 -0.60
N TRP A 92 -7.86 -0.16 -0.62
CA TRP A 92 -7.36 -1.13 -1.59
C TRP A 92 -7.69 -0.73 -3.04
N ALA A 93 -8.78 -0.02 -3.27
CA ALA A 93 -9.16 0.46 -4.60
C ALA A 93 -8.13 1.46 -5.17
N ASN A 94 -7.45 2.22 -4.33
CA ASN A 94 -6.41 3.16 -4.76
C ASN A 94 -5.13 2.48 -5.28
N LYS A 95 -4.99 1.15 -5.07
CA LYS A 95 -3.93 0.31 -5.66
C LYS A 95 -4.28 -0.18 -7.07
N ALA A 96 -5.51 0.05 -7.54
CA ALA A 96 -5.88 -0.29 -8.92
C ALA A 96 -4.98 0.46 -9.94
N PRO A 97 -4.79 -0.09 -11.15
CA PRO A 97 -4.09 0.63 -12.22
C PRO A 97 -4.70 2.01 -12.45
N TRP A 98 -3.85 2.99 -12.65
CA TRP A 98 -4.28 4.35 -12.92
C TRP A 98 -4.98 4.46 -14.28
N SER A 99 -5.93 5.39 -14.38
CA SER A 99 -6.49 5.75 -15.66
C SER A 99 -5.44 6.44 -16.54
N GLU A 100 -5.71 6.51 -17.85
CA GLU A 100 -4.85 7.25 -18.79
C GLU A 100 -4.73 8.73 -18.38
N GLU A 101 -5.84 9.33 -17.91
CA GLU A 101 -5.89 10.72 -17.46
C GLU A 101 -4.99 10.94 -16.21
N GLN A 102 -5.12 10.07 -15.20
CA GLN A 102 -4.28 10.12 -14.01
C GLN A 102 -2.79 9.95 -14.35
N THR A 103 -2.49 9.04 -15.27
CA THR A 103 -1.13 8.80 -15.74
C THR A 103 -0.57 10.04 -16.44
N ALA A 104 -1.34 10.66 -17.32
CA ALA A 104 -0.94 11.87 -18.03
C ALA A 104 -0.72 13.05 -17.08
N GLU A 105 -1.63 13.27 -16.13
CA GLU A 105 -1.51 14.32 -15.11
C GLU A 105 -0.25 14.13 -14.25
N PHE A 106 -0.02 12.91 -13.78
CA PHE A 106 1.18 12.58 -13.01
C PHE A 106 2.45 12.87 -13.82
N GLN A 107 2.51 12.41 -15.06
CA GLN A 107 3.67 12.59 -15.93
C GLN A 107 3.94 14.07 -16.19
N GLU A 108 2.91 14.88 -16.44
CA GLU A 108 3.06 16.32 -16.62
C GLU A 108 3.65 17.00 -15.38
N LYS A 109 3.12 16.68 -14.20
CA LYS A 109 3.61 17.23 -12.92
C LYS A 109 5.04 16.77 -12.63
N PHE A 110 5.32 15.48 -12.82
CA PHE A 110 6.62 14.90 -12.47
C PHE A 110 7.76 15.44 -13.37
N ARG A 111 7.51 15.67 -14.66
CA ARG A 111 8.47 16.26 -15.58
C ARG A 111 8.86 17.71 -15.24
N LYS A 112 8.05 18.39 -14.41
CA LYS A 112 8.40 19.73 -13.90
C LYS A 112 9.39 19.68 -12.72
N THR A 113 9.52 18.51 -12.08
CA THR A 113 10.44 18.31 -10.93
C THR A 113 11.78 17.73 -11.37
N ILE A 114 11.77 16.83 -12.35
CA ILE A 114 12.96 16.18 -12.87
C ILE A 114 12.76 15.85 -14.36
N SER A 115 13.80 16.00 -15.18
CA SER A 115 13.75 15.55 -16.56
C SER A 115 13.64 14.02 -16.63
N GLN A 116 13.11 13.49 -17.73
CA GLN A 116 13.05 12.05 -17.93
C GLN A 116 14.45 11.41 -17.99
N GLU A 117 15.41 12.10 -18.61
CA GLU A 117 16.79 11.64 -18.74
C GLU A 117 17.45 11.56 -17.35
N ASP A 118 17.39 12.62 -16.55
CA ASP A 118 17.97 12.65 -15.20
C ASP A 118 17.31 11.60 -14.28
N ASN A 119 15.99 11.40 -14.43
CA ASN A 119 15.28 10.38 -13.64
C ASN A 119 15.74 8.96 -13.99
N VAL A 120 15.96 8.67 -15.26
CA VAL A 120 16.48 7.36 -15.72
C VAL A 120 17.91 7.18 -15.22
N GLU A 121 18.77 8.17 -15.36
CA GLU A 121 20.16 8.11 -14.90
C GLU A 121 20.24 7.88 -13.39
N LEU A 122 19.52 8.65 -12.59
CA LEU A 122 19.45 8.46 -11.14
C LEU A 122 18.92 7.07 -10.76
N SER A 123 17.86 6.61 -11.43
CA SER A 123 17.28 5.29 -11.13
C SER A 123 18.24 4.16 -11.44
N GLN A 124 19.00 4.26 -12.52
CA GLN A 124 20.04 3.28 -12.88
C GLN A 124 21.22 3.32 -11.89
N SER A 125 21.61 4.50 -11.41
CA SER A 125 22.69 4.63 -10.43
C SER A 125 22.39 3.92 -9.11
N TYR A 126 21.10 3.72 -8.78
CA TYR A 126 20.72 3.00 -7.55
C TYR A 126 20.98 1.49 -7.62
N GLU A 127 20.99 0.89 -8.81
CA GLU A 127 21.22 -0.56 -8.97
C GLU A 127 22.58 -0.98 -8.38
N ASP A 128 23.56 -0.10 -8.48
CA ASP A 128 24.90 -0.36 -7.96
C ASP A 128 25.05 -0.14 -6.45
N ILE A 129 24.19 0.66 -5.83
CA ILE A 129 24.36 1.08 -4.43
C ILE A 129 23.29 0.53 -3.47
N ARG A 130 22.22 -0.09 -3.99
CA ARG A 130 21.13 -0.63 -3.19
C ARG A 130 20.66 -2.01 -3.63
N GLU A 131 19.94 -2.68 -2.74
CA GLU A 131 19.14 -3.87 -3.00
C GLU A 131 17.72 -3.65 -2.45
N ILE A 132 16.69 -3.95 -3.24
CA ILE A 132 15.32 -4.01 -2.76
C ILE A 132 15.13 -5.39 -2.13
N VAL A 133 15.01 -5.42 -0.80
CA VAL A 133 14.89 -6.66 -0.03
C VAL A 133 13.46 -7.20 -0.09
N SER A 134 12.46 -6.34 0.10
CA SER A 134 11.05 -6.73 0.01
C SER A 134 10.17 -5.55 -0.39
N VAL A 135 9.02 -5.88 -0.98
CA VAL A 135 7.89 -4.96 -1.16
C VAL A 135 6.64 -5.69 -0.64
N GLU A 136 6.02 -5.15 0.38
CA GLU A 136 4.92 -5.79 1.09
C GLU A 136 3.71 -4.86 1.17
N LEU A 137 2.51 -5.42 1.06
CA LEU A 137 1.27 -4.71 1.36
C LEU A 137 0.78 -5.14 2.74
N ILE A 138 0.72 -4.19 3.66
CA ILE A 138 0.33 -4.43 5.04
C ILE A 138 -0.96 -3.67 5.37
N GLY A 139 -1.88 -4.36 6.04
CA GLY A 139 -3.12 -3.78 6.56
C GLY A 139 -3.07 -3.67 8.07
N ARG A 140 -3.68 -2.62 8.60
CA ARG A 140 -3.82 -2.44 10.05
C ARG A 140 -5.00 -3.27 10.56
N LEU A 141 -4.72 -4.18 11.50
CA LEU A 141 -5.76 -4.91 12.22
C LEU A 141 -6.23 -4.10 13.43
N VAL A 142 -7.54 -3.95 13.55
CA VAL A 142 -8.20 -3.28 14.69
C VAL A 142 -8.89 -4.34 15.53
N PHE A 143 -8.71 -4.28 16.84
CA PHE A 143 -9.39 -5.10 17.83
C PHE A 143 -10.57 -4.31 18.39
N LYS A 144 -11.79 -4.93 18.37
CA LYS A 144 -13.02 -4.33 18.90
C LYS A 144 -13.17 -4.59 20.40
#